data_600085fb27ca891011dc630501b56415
#
_entry.id   600085fb27ca891011dc630501b56415
#
_cell.length_a   1.000
_cell.length_b   1.000
_cell.length_c   1.000
_cell.angle_alpha   90.00
_cell.angle_beta   90.00
_cell.angle_gamma   90.00
#
_symmetry.space_group_name_H-M   'P 1'
#
loop_
_entity.id
_entity.type
_entity.pdbx_description
1 polymer ?
#
loop_
_entity_poly.entity_id
_entity_poly.type
_entity_poly.pdbx_seq_one_letter_code
_entity_poly.pdbx_strand_id
1 'polypeptide(L)'
;MTCPVMQLHEGNTLHDAHYITRHRGIRHLPVVNKDTQKIIGVVTQKSLIAKVMSLMVLYGNEALEQHEKQTNIMEVAVCDFDTVKADETIQEVAPFFLRNKHGCLPVVDDDNHVIGIVTSTDFVNLSMMLIDKLERLES
;
A
#
# COMPACT_ATOMS: atom_id res chain seq x y z
N MET A 1 -9.26 9.10 0.55
CA MET A 1 -8.05 8.81 -0.24
C MET A 1 -6.88 9.62 0.31
N THR A 2 -5.74 9.00 0.44
CA THR A 2 -4.54 9.66 0.99
C THR A 2 -3.72 10.25 -0.16
N CYS A 3 -3.48 11.56 -0.14
CA CYS A 3 -2.66 12.29 -1.11
C CYS A 3 -1.85 13.38 -0.38
N PRO A 4 -0.56 13.61 -0.74
CA PRO A 4 0.25 12.87 -1.71
C PRO A 4 0.60 11.48 -1.22
N VAL A 5 0.91 10.58 -2.16
CA VAL A 5 1.22 9.19 -1.84
C VAL A 5 2.72 9.00 -1.75
N MET A 6 3.18 8.45 -0.62
CA MET A 6 4.55 7.97 -0.53
C MET A 6 4.68 6.72 -1.38
N GLN A 7 5.71 6.67 -2.21
CA GLN A 7 5.92 5.52 -3.10
C GLN A 7 7.39 5.16 -3.17
N LEU A 8 7.65 3.90 -3.52
CA LEU A 8 8.98 3.36 -3.73
C LEU A 8 9.18 3.09 -5.22
N HIS A 9 10.42 2.87 -5.64
CA HIS A 9 10.73 2.38 -6.98
C HIS A 9 11.51 1.06 -6.87
N GLU A 10 11.68 0.37 -7.98
CA GLU A 10 12.29 -0.96 -8.02
C GLU A 10 13.75 -1.00 -7.54
N GLY A 11 14.40 0.15 -7.46
CA GLY A 11 15.77 0.25 -6.94
C GLY A 11 15.86 0.37 -5.42
N ASN A 12 14.73 0.56 -4.74
CA ASN A 12 14.71 0.67 -3.30
C ASN A 12 14.93 -0.69 -2.62
N THR A 13 15.33 -0.64 -1.35
CA THR A 13 15.61 -1.82 -0.55
C THR A 13 14.53 -2.04 0.51
N LEU A 14 14.57 -3.22 1.13
CA LEU A 14 13.74 -3.54 2.27
C LEU A 14 13.96 -2.51 3.41
N HIS A 15 15.20 -2.09 3.60
CA HIS A 15 15.55 -1.07 4.60
C HIS A 15 14.81 0.25 4.35
N ASP A 16 14.72 0.69 3.09
CA ASP A 16 14.02 1.91 2.72
C ASP A 16 12.53 1.82 3.10
N ALA A 17 11.89 0.70 2.75
CA ALA A 17 10.48 0.49 3.06
C ALA A 17 10.23 0.40 4.56
N HIS A 18 11.09 -0.31 5.27
CA HIS A 18 10.98 -0.46 6.73
C HIS A 18 11.13 0.91 7.42
N TYR A 19 12.06 1.73 6.96
CA TYR A 19 12.25 3.08 7.47
C TYR A 19 10.99 3.93 7.29
N ILE A 20 10.41 3.95 6.10
CA ILE A 20 9.21 4.73 5.79
C ILE A 20 8.02 4.25 6.64
N THR A 21 7.81 2.95 6.70
CA THR A 21 6.72 2.36 7.47
C THR A 21 6.83 2.72 8.95
N ARG A 22 8.03 2.61 9.49
CA ARG A 22 8.29 2.87 10.92
C ARG A 22 8.17 4.35 11.28
N HIS A 23 8.74 5.24 10.46
CA HIS A 23 8.82 6.67 10.79
C HIS A 23 7.62 7.47 10.33
N ARG A 24 6.90 7.01 9.31
CA ARG A 24 5.76 7.72 8.74
C ARG A 24 4.42 7.06 9.09
N GLY A 25 4.42 5.88 9.69
CA GLY A 25 3.20 5.15 10.03
C GLY A 25 2.41 4.68 8.82
N ILE A 26 3.04 4.56 7.66
CA ILE A 26 2.40 4.15 6.41
C ILE A 26 2.41 2.63 6.32
N ARG A 27 1.27 2.01 6.02
CA ARG A 27 1.11 0.56 6.00
C ARG A 27 1.10 -0.05 4.60
N HIS A 28 0.97 0.78 3.57
CA HIS A 28 0.89 0.33 2.19
C HIS A 28 1.70 1.29 1.32
N LEU A 29 2.67 0.75 0.58
CA LEU A 29 3.56 1.54 -0.26
C LEU A 29 3.50 1.04 -1.69
N PRO A 30 2.98 1.84 -2.63
CA PRO A 30 3.09 1.51 -4.05
C PRO A 30 4.56 1.50 -4.49
N VAL A 31 4.90 0.57 -5.37
CA VAL A 31 6.21 0.51 -6.01
C VAL A 31 6.01 0.85 -7.49
N VAL A 32 6.77 1.82 -7.98
CA VAL A 32 6.67 2.28 -9.36
C VAL A 32 7.96 1.99 -10.11
N ASN A 33 7.85 1.92 -11.43
CA ASN A 33 9.03 1.84 -12.29
C ASN A 33 9.74 3.20 -12.26
N LYS A 34 11.05 3.19 -12.06
CA LYS A 34 11.84 4.40 -11.90
C LYS A 34 11.79 5.29 -13.13
N ASP A 35 11.77 4.69 -14.34
CA ASP A 35 11.82 5.44 -15.58
C ASP A 35 10.44 5.87 -16.07
N THR A 36 9.44 4.99 -15.98
CA THR A 36 8.08 5.26 -16.49
C THR A 36 7.14 5.80 -15.44
N GLN A 37 7.47 5.66 -14.16
CA GLN A 37 6.62 6.01 -13.02
C GLN A 37 5.30 5.23 -12.96
N LYS A 38 5.20 4.14 -13.72
CA LYS A 38 4.02 3.26 -13.68
C LYS A 38 4.10 2.31 -12.51
N ILE A 39 2.95 1.99 -11.92
CA ILE A 39 2.90 1.07 -10.78
C ILE A 39 3.25 -0.35 -11.22
N ILE A 40 4.12 -1.00 -10.44
CA ILE A 40 4.58 -2.36 -10.70
C ILE A 40 4.39 -3.31 -9.50
N GLY A 41 4.06 -2.77 -8.35
CA GLY A 41 3.85 -3.60 -7.16
C GLY A 41 3.35 -2.79 -5.99
N VAL A 42 3.03 -3.48 -4.90
CA VAL A 42 2.60 -2.87 -3.64
C VAL A 42 3.30 -3.59 -2.50
N VAL A 43 3.92 -2.82 -1.60
CA VAL A 43 4.47 -3.36 -0.36
C VAL A 43 3.47 -3.12 0.76
N THR A 44 3.01 -4.19 1.40
CA THR A 44 2.12 -4.10 2.55
C THR A 44 2.92 -4.25 3.83
N GLN A 45 2.41 -3.71 4.93
CA GLN A 45 3.04 -3.89 6.24
C GLN A 45 3.17 -5.38 6.57
N LYS A 46 2.17 -6.18 6.21
CA LYS A 46 2.18 -7.62 6.45
C LYS A 46 3.34 -8.32 5.71
N SER A 47 3.52 -8.03 4.43
CA SER A 47 4.60 -8.63 3.64
C SER A 47 5.96 -8.16 4.11
N LEU A 48 6.06 -6.89 4.50
CA LEU A 48 7.29 -6.31 5.04
C LEU A 48 7.71 -6.97 6.35
N ILE A 49 6.78 -7.09 7.30
CA ILE A 49 7.05 -7.71 8.60
C ILE A 49 7.45 -9.17 8.43
N ALA A 50 6.75 -9.91 7.56
CA ALA A 50 7.08 -11.30 7.30
C ALA A 50 8.52 -11.47 6.81
N LYS A 51 8.97 -10.61 5.91
CA LYS A 51 10.34 -10.66 5.40
C LYS A 51 11.36 -10.26 6.46
N VAL A 52 11.09 -9.21 7.22
CA VAL A 52 11.97 -8.76 8.31
C VAL A 52 12.15 -9.87 9.35
N MET A 53 11.05 -10.52 9.75
CA MET A 53 11.13 -11.62 10.70
C MET A 53 11.90 -12.81 10.15
N SER A 54 11.75 -13.12 8.87
CA SER A 54 12.51 -14.18 8.21
C SER A 54 14.01 -13.89 8.26
N LEU A 55 14.42 -12.67 7.96
CA LEU A 55 15.83 -12.27 8.03
C LEU A 55 16.36 -12.31 9.46
N MET A 56 15.54 -11.92 10.43
CA MET A 56 15.92 -11.94 11.83
C MET A 56 16.17 -13.36 12.33
N VAL A 57 15.35 -14.32 11.91
CA VAL A 57 15.53 -15.74 12.25
C VAL A 57 16.80 -16.30 11.62
N LEU A 58 17.09 -15.93 10.36
CA LEU A 58 18.25 -16.47 9.63
C LEU A 58 19.57 -15.85 10.07
N TYR A 59 19.61 -14.55 10.35
CA TYR A 59 20.85 -13.81 10.53
C TYR A 59 20.99 -13.11 11.88
N GLY A 60 19.94 -13.07 12.70
CA GLY A 60 19.94 -12.42 14.00
C GLY A 60 19.79 -10.89 13.91
N ASN A 61 19.61 -10.26 15.08
CA ASN A 61 19.36 -8.83 15.16
C ASN A 61 20.56 -7.97 14.73
N GLU A 62 21.78 -8.44 15.00
CA GLU A 62 22.98 -7.65 14.71
C GLU A 62 23.23 -7.48 13.21
N ALA A 63 22.88 -8.48 12.40
CA ALA A 63 23.08 -8.45 10.96
C ALA A 63 21.83 -8.02 10.19
N LEU A 64 20.72 -7.78 10.88
CA LEU A 64 19.43 -7.51 10.26
C LEU A 64 19.47 -6.29 9.35
N GLU A 65 19.96 -5.16 9.86
CA GLU A 65 19.99 -3.91 9.09
C GLU A 65 20.81 -4.04 7.81
N GLN A 66 21.94 -4.73 7.88
CA GLN A 66 22.79 -4.94 6.71
C GLN A 66 22.06 -5.78 5.65
N HIS A 67 21.39 -6.85 6.08
CA HIS A 67 20.62 -7.70 5.16
C HIS A 67 19.42 -6.98 4.58
N GLU A 68 18.76 -6.11 5.34
CA GLU A 68 17.67 -5.28 4.82
C GLU A 68 18.17 -4.36 3.71
N LYS A 69 19.37 -3.78 3.85
CA LYS A 69 19.97 -2.91 2.84
C LYS A 69 20.38 -3.67 1.58
N GLN A 70 20.59 -4.96 1.67
CA GLN A 70 20.96 -5.82 0.55
C GLN A 70 19.77 -6.49 -0.11
N THR A 71 18.57 -6.42 0.49
CA THR A 71 17.37 -7.05 -0.02
C THR A 71 16.61 -6.04 -0.89
N ASN A 72 16.40 -6.37 -2.17
CA ASN A 72 15.65 -5.53 -3.08
C ASN A 72 14.17 -5.56 -2.70
N ILE A 73 13.50 -4.41 -2.83
CA ILE A 73 12.10 -4.29 -2.45
C ILE A 73 11.18 -5.19 -3.28
N MET A 74 11.57 -5.53 -4.49
CA MET A 74 10.77 -6.42 -5.35
C MET A 74 10.68 -7.85 -4.83
N GLU A 75 11.56 -8.25 -3.90
CA GLU A 75 11.43 -9.55 -3.22
C GLU A 75 10.27 -9.58 -2.24
N VAL A 76 9.77 -8.41 -1.84
CA VAL A 76 8.71 -8.25 -0.83
C VAL A 76 7.42 -7.75 -1.47
N ALA A 77 7.53 -7.02 -2.58
CA ALA A 77 6.39 -6.40 -3.23
C ALA A 77 5.41 -7.44 -3.76
N VAL A 78 4.13 -7.17 -3.55
CA VAL A 78 3.05 -7.96 -4.15
C VAL A 78 2.83 -7.44 -5.56
N CYS A 79 2.99 -8.30 -6.56
CA CYS A 79 2.83 -7.92 -7.97
C CYS A 79 1.45 -8.27 -8.53
N ASP A 80 0.67 -9.06 -7.79
CA ASP A 80 -0.72 -9.37 -8.12
C ASP A 80 -1.63 -8.48 -7.28
N PHE A 81 -2.05 -7.35 -7.85
CA PHE A 81 -2.86 -6.35 -7.16
C PHE A 81 -3.84 -5.71 -8.15
N ASP A 82 -4.94 -5.20 -7.61
CA ASP A 82 -5.91 -4.43 -8.38
C ASP A 82 -5.62 -2.94 -8.26
N THR A 83 -6.01 -2.18 -9.27
CA THR A 83 -5.95 -0.72 -9.26
C THR A 83 -7.33 -0.16 -9.64
N VAL A 84 -7.58 1.10 -9.26
CA VAL A 84 -8.82 1.79 -9.61
C VAL A 84 -8.50 3.18 -10.17
N LYS A 85 -9.45 3.74 -10.91
CA LYS A 85 -9.34 5.09 -11.45
C LYS A 85 -10.01 6.09 -10.51
N ALA A 86 -9.57 7.33 -10.56
CA ALA A 86 -10.10 8.37 -9.68
C ALA A 86 -11.58 8.68 -9.92
N ASP A 87 -12.09 8.41 -11.12
CA ASP A 87 -13.47 8.65 -11.50
C ASP A 87 -14.42 7.48 -11.21
N GLU A 88 -13.88 6.36 -10.70
CA GLU A 88 -14.71 5.22 -10.33
C GLU A 88 -15.52 5.52 -9.06
N THR A 89 -16.77 5.05 -9.03
CA THR A 89 -17.66 5.26 -7.89
C THR A 89 -17.37 4.27 -6.77
N ILE A 90 -17.86 4.55 -5.56
CA ILE A 90 -17.75 3.65 -4.41
C ILE A 90 -18.37 2.29 -4.74
N GLN A 91 -19.50 2.28 -5.45
CA GLN A 91 -20.17 1.05 -5.84
C GLN A 91 -19.34 0.19 -6.78
N GLU A 92 -18.56 0.83 -7.65
CA GLU A 92 -17.64 0.15 -8.54
C GLU A 92 -16.40 -0.38 -7.82
N VAL A 93 -15.92 0.36 -6.82
CA VAL A 93 -14.68 0.06 -6.09
C VAL A 93 -14.90 -0.96 -4.97
N ALA A 94 -16.04 -0.93 -4.29
CA ALA A 94 -16.31 -1.79 -3.15
C ALA A 94 -16.11 -3.29 -3.43
N PRO A 95 -16.53 -3.85 -4.59
CA PRO A 95 -16.29 -5.27 -4.87
C PRO A 95 -14.80 -5.65 -4.90
N PHE A 96 -13.93 -4.72 -5.29
CA PHE A 96 -12.49 -4.98 -5.29
C PHE A 96 -11.97 -5.19 -3.88
N PHE A 97 -12.51 -4.51 -2.87
CA PHE A 97 -12.12 -4.71 -1.49
C PHE A 97 -12.56 -6.06 -0.94
N LEU A 98 -13.67 -6.59 -1.42
CA LEU A 98 -14.12 -7.92 -1.01
C LEU A 98 -13.19 -9.02 -1.54
N ARG A 99 -12.58 -8.80 -2.72
CA ARG A 99 -11.64 -9.73 -3.34
C ARG A 99 -10.20 -9.47 -2.94
N ASN A 100 -9.87 -8.22 -2.62
CA ASN A 100 -8.51 -7.77 -2.36
C ASN A 100 -8.11 -8.10 -0.92
N LYS A 101 -7.16 -8.99 -0.77
CA LYS A 101 -6.66 -9.43 0.54
C LYS A 101 -5.63 -8.48 1.14
N HIS A 102 -5.22 -7.46 0.40
CA HIS A 102 -4.14 -6.58 0.83
C HIS A 102 -4.61 -5.34 1.59
N GLY A 103 -5.92 -5.10 1.60
CA GLY A 103 -6.51 -4.00 2.35
C GLY A 103 -6.29 -2.62 1.74
N CYS A 104 -5.82 -2.54 0.50
CA CYS A 104 -5.63 -1.27 -0.19
C CYS A 104 -5.81 -1.41 -1.70
N LEU A 105 -6.19 -0.30 -2.33
CA LEU A 105 -6.28 -0.19 -3.78
C LEU A 105 -5.54 1.07 -4.22
N PRO A 106 -4.44 0.94 -4.97
CA PRO A 106 -3.82 2.11 -5.58
C PRO A 106 -4.78 2.76 -6.58
N VAL A 107 -4.86 4.08 -6.54
CA VAL A 107 -5.62 4.88 -7.51
C VAL A 107 -4.64 5.38 -8.55
N VAL A 108 -4.93 5.10 -9.82
CA VAL A 108 -4.03 5.43 -10.94
C VAL A 108 -4.75 6.30 -11.95
N ASP A 109 -3.97 7.07 -12.72
CA ASP A 109 -4.46 7.79 -13.87
C ASP A 109 -4.48 6.89 -15.13
N ASP A 110 -4.81 7.47 -16.28
CA ASP A 110 -4.89 6.71 -17.53
C ASP A 110 -3.54 6.16 -18.01
N ASP A 111 -2.43 6.73 -17.50
CA ASP A 111 -1.09 6.30 -17.82
C ASP A 111 -0.51 5.34 -16.76
N ASN A 112 -1.33 4.87 -15.83
CA ASN A 112 -0.94 3.97 -14.73
C ASN A 112 -0.01 4.61 -13.69
N HIS A 113 0.00 5.93 -13.62
CA HIS A 113 0.73 6.63 -12.55
C HIS A 113 -0.12 6.65 -11.28
N VAL A 114 0.52 6.41 -10.13
CA VAL A 114 -0.17 6.42 -8.84
C VAL A 114 -0.49 7.86 -8.45
N ILE A 115 -1.78 8.14 -8.23
CA ILE A 115 -2.25 9.45 -7.80
C ILE A 115 -2.87 9.42 -6.40
N GLY A 116 -3.09 8.25 -5.85
CA GLY A 116 -3.64 8.10 -4.51
C GLY A 116 -3.67 6.65 -4.09
N ILE A 117 -4.14 6.40 -2.88
CA ILE A 117 -4.35 5.06 -2.37
C ILE A 117 -5.62 5.06 -1.52
N VAL A 118 -6.45 4.03 -1.71
CA VAL A 118 -7.67 3.82 -0.91
C VAL A 118 -7.46 2.59 -0.05
N THR A 119 -7.71 2.73 1.24
CA THR A 119 -7.52 1.64 2.19
C THR A 119 -8.85 1.20 2.79
N SER A 120 -8.84 0.03 3.44
CA SER A 120 -10.00 -0.45 4.19
C SER A 120 -10.46 0.56 5.24
N THR A 121 -9.52 1.25 5.87
CA THR A 121 -9.81 2.28 6.87
C THR A 121 -10.60 3.44 6.24
N ASP A 122 -10.23 3.86 5.02
CA ASP A 122 -10.96 4.91 4.31
C ASP A 122 -12.41 4.50 4.08
N PHE A 123 -12.66 3.23 3.72
CA PHE A 123 -14.02 2.73 3.53
C PHE A 123 -14.82 2.68 4.82
N VAL A 124 -14.21 2.28 5.91
CA VAL A 124 -14.87 2.28 7.23
C VAL A 124 -15.27 3.70 7.61
N ASN A 125 -14.36 4.67 7.46
CA ASN A 125 -14.63 6.07 7.77
C ASN A 125 -15.77 6.62 6.90
N LEU A 126 -15.76 6.32 5.61
CA LEU A 126 -16.81 6.74 4.70
C LEU A 126 -18.16 6.13 5.07
N SER A 127 -18.18 4.83 5.42
CA SER A 127 -19.40 4.15 5.84
C SER A 127 -19.99 4.77 7.09
N MET A 128 -19.15 5.13 8.06
CA MET A 128 -19.58 5.80 9.28
C MET A 128 -20.19 7.18 8.98
N MET A 129 -19.60 7.94 8.08
CA MET A 129 -20.12 9.25 7.67
C MET A 129 -21.48 9.12 6.97
N LEU A 130 -21.64 8.12 6.11
CA LEU A 130 -22.90 7.88 5.41
C LEU A 130 -24.02 7.46 6.36
N ILE A 131 -23.72 6.59 7.32
CA ILE A 131 -24.70 6.15 8.32
C ILE A 131 -25.15 7.33 9.18
N ASP A 132 -24.22 8.17 9.63
CA ASP A 132 -24.51 9.35 10.43
C ASP A 132 -25.42 10.33 9.64
N LYS A 133 -25.14 10.53 8.36
CA LYS A 133 -25.93 11.38 7.48
C LYS A 133 -27.35 10.83 7.31
N LEU A 134 -27.51 9.53 7.15
CA LEU A 134 -28.82 8.89 7.04
C LEU A 134 -29.64 9.04 8.33
N GLU A 135 -29.01 8.87 9.48
CA GLU A 135 -29.67 9.06 10.77
C GLU A 135 -30.17 10.49 10.96
N ARG A 136 -29.41 11.49 10.49
CA ARG A 136 -29.83 12.90 10.53
C ARG A 136 -31.03 13.17 9.64
N LEU A 137 -31.13 12.47 8.51
CA LEU A 137 -32.27 12.63 7.61
C LEU A 137 -33.54 11.99 8.13
N GLU A 138 -33.41 10.95 8.97
CA GLU A 138 -34.54 10.22 9.57
C GLU A 138 -35.07 10.87 10.84
N SER A 139 -34.31 11.75 11.45
CA SER A 139 -34.68 12.39 12.73
C SER A 139 -35.53 13.68 12.57
#